data_846500092c95a56757f4db2444a28068
#
_entry.id   846500092c95a56757f4db2444a28068
#
_cell.length_a   1.000
_cell.length_b   1.000
_cell.length_c   1.000
_cell.angle_alpha   90.00
_cell.angle_beta   90.00
_cell.angle_gamma   90.00
#
_symmetry.space_group_name_H-M   'P 1'
#
loop_
_entity.id
_entity.type
_entity.pdbx_description
1 polymer ?
#
loop_
_entity_poly.entity_id
_entity_poly.type
_entity_poly.pdbx_seq_one_letter_code
_entity_poly.pdbx_strand_id
1 'polypeptide(L)'
;TEENAAVKKRTLASGSYNGENTDCVAGAQVDNAVFWPLSIAEAHAVNQDLRIVNKEHTNWAMYHWWLRSPCKLSSSAAVVHGNGEVLDDGMYHTSDEFGVRPAFNLNLNSVLFTSAVVGGKPNGGLTPISEHTGNEWKLTLLDNSRNFTVTEKAADGCPGDTLTLHYNGATTGANEYISVILADNSGAQYYGRVAQPTAES
;
A
#
# COMPACT_ATOMS: atom_id res chain seq x y z
N THR A 1 -5.32 -5.16 -15.58
CA THR A 1 -5.02 -3.80 -15.10
C THR A 1 -3.74 -3.81 -14.30
N GLU A 2 -3.13 -2.64 -14.11
CA GLU A 2 -1.90 -2.42 -13.36
C GLU A 2 -2.05 -2.85 -11.90
N GLU A 3 -3.23 -2.65 -11.32
CA GLU A 3 -3.55 -3.06 -9.96
C GLU A 3 -3.47 -4.59 -9.82
N ASN A 4 -3.96 -5.33 -10.81
CA ASN A 4 -3.86 -6.80 -10.79
C ASN A 4 -2.39 -7.28 -10.89
N ALA A 5 -1.54 -6.57 -11.62
CA ALA A 5 -0.11 -6.85 -11.70
C ALA A 5 0.64 -6.47 -10.41
N ALA A 6 0.12 -5.49 -9.68
CA ALA A 6 0.72 -5.01 -8.43
C ALA A 6 0.44 -5.92 -7.23
N VAL A 7 -0.52 -6.84 -7.33
CA VAL A 7 -0.88 -7.76 -6.24
C VAL A 7 -0.40 -9.17 -6.57
N LYS A 8 0.40 -9.76 -5.67
CA LYS A 8 0.85 -11.17 -5.77
C LYS A 8 -0.14 -12.09 -5.07
N LYS A 9 -0.55 -13.14 -5.76
CA LYS A 9 -1.28 -14.25 -5.15
C LYS A 9 -0.37 -14.98 -4.16
N ARG A 10 -0.97 -15.44 -3.06
CA ARG A 10 -0.29 -16.16 -2.00
C ARG A 10 -1.12 -17.36 -1.55
N THR A 11 -0.45 -18.46 -1.21
CA THR A 11 -1.05 -19.50 -0.40
C THR A 11 -0.96 -19.11 1.07
N LEU A 12 -2.10 -19.03 1.73
CA LEU A 12 -2.19 -18.82 3.17
C LEU A 12 -2.10 -20.20 3.83
N ALA A 13 -1.03 -20.45 4.55
CA ALA A 13 -0.86 -21.71 5.24
C ALA A 13 -1.91 -21.88 6.36
N SER A 14 -2.36 -23.13 6.56
CA SER A 14 -2.93 -23.52 7.83
C SER A 14 -1.80 -23.49 8.85
N GLY A 15 -2.04 -23.00 10.03
CA GLY A 15 -1.03 -22.96 11.06
C GLY A 15 -1.67 -22.98 12.43
N SER A 16 -0.92 -23.37 13.44
CA SER A 16 -1.31 -23.21 14.84
C SER A 16 -0.68 -21.93 15.39
N TYR A 17 -1.45 -21.17 16.11
CA TYR A 17 -0.91 -20.11 16.96
C TYR A 17 -0.66 -20.73 18.35
N ASN A 18 0.60 -20.71 18.80
CA ASN A 18 1.00 -21.20 20.10
C ASN A 18 0.98 -20.07 21.14
N GLY A 19 -0.10 -19.32 21.22
CA GLY A 19 -0.32 -18.35 22.28
C GLY A 19 -0.83 -18.99 23.57
N GLU A 20 -0.75 -18.28 24.67
CA GLU A 20 -1.11 -18.77 26.00
C GLU A 20 -2.61 -19.03 26.19
N ASN A 21 -3.47 -18.53 25.27
CA ASN A 21 -4.92 -18.63 25.40
C ASN A 21 -5.55 -19.04 24.06
N THR A 22 -5.51 -20.34 23.74
CA THR A 22 -5.80 -20.85 22.40
C THR A 22 -7.21 -21.41 22.26
N ASP A 23 -8.21 -20.58 22.44
CA ASP A 23 -9.55 -20.93 21.98
C ASP A 23 -9.74 -20.69 20.48
N CYS A 24 -8.77 -20.03 19.84
CA CYS A 24 -8.76 -19.83 18.42
C CYS A 24 -7.58 -20.55 17.74
N VAL A 25 -7.83 -21.11 16.57
CA VAL A 25 -6.84 -21.83 15.77
C VAL A 25 -6.49 -21.03 14.52
N ALA A 26 -5.34 -21.28 13.94
CA ALA A 26 -5.06 -20.74 12.63
C ALA A 26 -6.05 -21.31 11.61
N GLY A 27 -6.48 -20.48 10.68
CA GLY A 27 -7.46 -20.86 9.66
C GLY A 27 -6.99 -21.98 8.74
N ALA A 28 -7.89 -22.54 7.98
CA ALA A 28 -7.57 -23.47 6.92
C ALA A 28 -6.63 -22.84 5.87
N GLN A 29 -5.90 -23.70 5.14
CA GLN A 29 -5.14 -23.26 3.99
C GLN A 29 -6.07 -22.62 2.95
N VAL A 30 -5.67 -21.50 2.39
CA VAL A 30 -6.33 -20.84 1.26
C VAL A 30 -5.33 -20.62 0.16
N ASP A 31 -5.56 -21.24 -1.00
CA ASP A 31 -4.69 -21.10 -2.15
C ASP A 31 -5.09 -19.89 -3.00
N ASN A 32 -4.09 -19.29 -3.64
CA ASN A 32 -4.28 -18.17 -4.57
C ASN A 32 -4.99 -16.94 -3.95
N ALA A 33 -4.86 -16.73 -2.65
CA ALA A 33 -5.43 -15.55 -1.99
C ALA A 33 -4.81 -14.28 -2.56
N VAL A 34 -5.66 -13.32 -2.93
CA VAL A 34 -5.31 -11.99 -3.43
C VAL A 34 -5.41 -10.97 -2.30
N PHE A 35 -6.54 -10.97 -1.61
CA PHE A 35 -6.80 -10.20 -0.41
C PHE A 35 -7.29 -11.13 0.69
N TRP A 36 -6.87 -10.89 1.91
CA TRP A 36 -7.28 -11.70 3.06
C TRP A 36 -7.29 -10.91 4.36
N PRO A 37 -8.14 -11.22 5.31
CA PRO A 37 -7.96 -10.80 6.70
C PRO A 37 -6.72 -11.46 7.30
N LEU A 38 -6.00 -10.77 8.16
CA LEU A 38 -4.84 -11.34 8.85
C LEU A 38 -5.25 -12.52 9.74
N SER A 39 -4.34 -13.47 9.95
CA SER A 39 -4.45 -14.44 11.05
C SER A 39 -4.03 -13.78 12.37
N ILE A 40 -4.27 -14.47 13.50
CA ILE A 40 -3.76 -14.07 14.82
C ILE A 40 -2.25 -13.85 14.77
N ALA A 41 -1.49 -14.81 14.23
CA ALA A 41 -0.03 -14.72 14.16
C ALA A 41 0.43 -13.53 13.30
N GLU A 42 -0.22 -13.31 12.14
CA GLU A 42 0.08 -12.16 11.28
C GLU A 42 -0.29 -10.84 11.96
N ALA A 43 -1.39 -10.79 12.70
CA ALA A 43 -1.80 -9.61 13.45
C ALA A 43 -0.81 -9.29 14.58
N HIS A 44 -0.33 -10.27 15.31
CA HIS A 44 0.69 -10.07 16.35
C HIS A 44 2.03 -9.57 15.77
N ALA A 45 2.36 -9.94 14.54
CA ALA A 45 3.57 -9.45 13.87
C ALA A 45 3.50 -7.96 13.48
N VAL A 46 2.31 -7.37 13.46
CA VAL A 46 2.11 -5.94 13.23
C VAL A 46 2.15 -5.20 14.57
N ASN A 47 2.82 -4.05 14.63
CA ASN A 47 2.84 -3.21 15.83
C ASN A 47 1.40 -2.83 16.24
N GLN A 48 1.13 -2.82 17.56
CA GLN A 48 -0.20 -2.56 18.10
C GLN A 48 -0.77 -1.23 17.62
N ASP A 49 0.03 -0.17 17.61
CA ASP A 49 -0.40 1.15 17.16
C ASP A 49 -0.85 1.19 15.69
N LEU A 50 -0.30 0.31 14.86
CA LEU A 50 -0.68 0.17 13.45
C LEU A 50 -1.95 -0.66 13.27
N ARG A 51 -2.36 -1.39 14.29
CA ARG A 51 -3.61 -2.15 14.29
C ARG A 51 -4.83 -1.29 14.64
N ILE A 52 -4.64 -0.14 15.27
CA ILE A 52 -5.71 0.79 15.61
C ILE A 52 -6.24 1.44 14.34
N VAL A 53 -7.54 1.32 14.09
CA VAL A 53 -8.20 1.88 12.90
C VAL A 53 -8.48 3.38 13.07
N ASN A 54 -8.90 3.79 14.26
CA ASN A 54 -9.20 5.19 14.54
C ASN A 54 -8.61 5.61 15.88
N LYS A 55 -7.50 6.35 15.82
CA LYS A 55 -6.78 6.81 17.02
C LYS A 55 -7.47 7.96 17.76
N GLU A 56 -8.40 8.64 17.12
CA GLU A 56 -9.07 9.82 17.69
C GLU A 56 -10.30 9.45 18.53
N HIS A 57 -10.79 8.22 18.43
CA HIS A 57 -11.96 7.76 19.15
C HIS A 57 -11.63 6.99 20.43
N THR A 58 -12.28 7.36 21.52
CA THR A 58 -12.15 6.69 22.83
C THR A 58 -13.11 5.51 23.01
N ASN A 59 -14.11 5.36 22.14
CA ASN A 59 -15.02 4.21 22.17
C ASN A 59 -14.49 3.07 21.31
N TRP A 60 -13.55 2.33 21.84
CA TRP A 60 -12.84 1.23 21.19
C TRP A 60 -13.77 0.09 20.73
N ALA A 61 -14.93 -0.09 21.37
CA ALA A 61 -15.88 -1.14 21.03
C ALA A 61 -16.48 -1.01 19.62
N MET A 62 -16.44 0.18 19.02
CA MET A 62 -17.00 0.43 17.68
C MET A 62 -16.04 0.14 16.54
N TYR A 63 -14.77 -0.21 16.81
CA TYR A 63 -13.71 -0.30 15.79
C TYR A 63 -13.00 -1.64 15.77
N HIS A 64 -13.70 -2.72 16.16
CA HIS A 64 -13.21 -4.08 16.00
C HIS A 64 -13.13 -4.46 14.53
N TRP A 65 -12.19 -5.34 14.19
CA TRP A 65 -12.12 -5.92 12.86
C TRP A 65 -11.72 -7.39 12.90
N TRP A 66 -12.29 -8.15 11.96
CA TRP A 66 -12.17 -9.59 11.91
C TRP A 66 -10.78 -10.06 11.50
N LEU A 67 -10.31 -11.10 12.15
CA LEU A 67 -9.23 -11.95 11.71
C LEU A 67 -9.78 -13.20 11.01
N ARG A 68 -8.94 -13.88 10.21
CA ARG A 68 -9.33 -15.14 9.53
C ARG A 68 -9.20 -16.37 10.42
N SER A 69 -8.76 -16.24 11.66
CA SER A 69 -8.55 -17.34 12.59
C SER A 69 -9.86 -17.70 13.27
N PRO A 70 -10.45 -18.90 12.97
CA PRO A 70 -11.64 -19.36 13.64
C PRO A 70 -11.33 -19.80 15.07
N CYS A 71 -12.31 -19.73 15.95
CA CYS A 71 -12.19 -20.15 17.32
C CYS A 71 -12.90 -21.50 17.57
N LYS A 72 -12.84 -22.04 18.80
CA LYS A 72 -13.41 -23.36 19.14
C LYS A 72 -14.89 -23.48 18.82
N LEU A 73 -15.65 -22.41 19.03
CA LEU A 73 -17.03 -22.38 18.60
C LEU A 73 -17.07 -22.09 17.11
N SER A 74 -17.82 -22.89 16.37
CA SER A 74 -17.98 -22.74 14.91
C SER A 74 -18.60 -21.39 14.51
N SER A 75 -19.21 -20.68 15.47
CA SER A 75 -19.82 -19.38 15.31
C SER A 75 -18.92 -18.24 15.79
N SER A 76 -17.66 -18.46 16.11
CA SER A 76 -16.77 -17.41 16.60
C SER A 76 -15.43 -17.36 15.85
N ALA A 77 -14.86 -16.17 15.79
CA ALA A 77 -13.57 -15.90 15.18
C ALA A 77 -12.80 -14.88 16.01
N ALA A 78 -11.48 -14.88 15.86
CA ALA A 78 -10.62 -13.89 16.48
C ALA A 78 -10.82 -12.50 15.85
N VAL A 79 -10.60 -11.48 16.66
CA VAL A 79 -10.72 -10.09 16.25
C VAL A 79 -9.52 -9.27 16.74
N VAL A 80 -9.33 -8.11 16.12
CA VAL A 80 -8.54 -7.03 16.71
C VAL A 80 -9.49 -6.03 17.32
N HIS A 81 -9.30 -5.74 18.60
CA HIS A 81 -10.04 -4.73 19.35
C HIS A 81 -9.69 -3.32 18.86
N GLY A 82 -10.60 -2.36 19.06
CA GLY A 82 -10.38 -0.98 18.64
C GLY A 82 -9.11 -0.32 19.18
N ASN A 83 -8.60 -0.78 20.33
CA ASN A 83 -7.31 -0.34 20.90
C ASN A 83 -6.08 -1.06 20.31
N GLY A 84 -6.27 -1.88 19.28
CA GLY A 84 -5.21 -2.64 18.62
C GLY A 84 -4.82 -3.97 19.30
N GLU A 85 -5.48 -4.37 20.38
CA GLU A 85 -5.27 -5.65 21.04
C GLU A 85 -5.84 -6.79 20.20
N VAL A 86 -5.13 -7.89 20.10
CA VAL A 86 -5.62 -9.10 19.44
C VAL A 86 -6.36 -9.95 20.47
N LEU A 87 -7.64 -10.22 20.19
CA LEU A 87 -8.50 -11.03 21.04
C LEU A 87 -8.71 -12.41 20.41
N ASP A 88 -8.23 -13.43 21.07
CA ASP A 88 -8.21 -14.82 20.63
C ASP A 88 -8.92 -15.77 21.61
N ASP A 89 -9.75 -15.21 22.50
CA ASP A 89 -10.50 -15.90 23.54
C ASP A 89 -11.80 -16.55 23.04
N GLY A 90 -12.16 -16.32 21.76
CA GLY A 90 -13.33 -16.93 21.14
C GLY A 90 -14.67 -16.34 21.59
N MET A 91 -14.66 -15.18 22.23
CA MET A 91 -15.88 -14.56 22.77
C MET A 91 -16.74 -13.86 21.69
N TYR A 92 -16.17 -13.56 20.52
CA TYR A 92 -16.86 -12.80 19.47
C TYR A 92 -17.54 -13.72 18.46
N HIS A 93 -18.84 -13.54 18.28
CA HIS A 93 -19.63 -14.31 17.33
C HIS A 93 -19.57 -13.73 15.93
N THR A 94 -19.57 -14.57 14.91
CA THR A 94 -19.54 -14.16 13.50
C THR A 94 -20.81 -13.41 13.05
N SER A 95 -21.82 -13.33 13.89
CA SER A 95 -23.01 -12.47 13.70
C SER A 95 -22.78 -11.01 14.12
N ASP A 96 -21.65 -10.72 14.78
CA ASP A 96 -21.35 -9.34 15.20
C ASP A 96 -20.92 -8.50 13.98
N GLU A 97 -21.33 -7.26 13.95
CA GLU A 97 -21.04 -6.33 12.85
C GLU A 97 -19.70 -5.61 13.09
N PHE A 98 -18.61 -6.27 12.71
CA PHE A 98 -17.25 -5.69 12.80
C PHE A 98 -16.67 -5.38 11.41
N GLY A 99 -15.67 -4.53 11.39
CA GLY A 99 -14.97 -4.16 10.19
C GLY A 99 -14.16 -5.32 9.57
N VAL A 100 -13.80 -5.17 8.30
CA VAL A 100 -12.85 -6.03 7.61
C VAL A 100 -11.65 -5.20 7.20
N ARG A 101 -10.45 -5.65 7.54
CA ARG A 101 -9.20 -5.02 7.16
C ARG A 101 -8.37 -5.97 6.29
N PRO A 102 -8.46 -5.83 4.97
CA PRO A 102 -7.76 -6.72 4.06
C PRO A 102 -6.26 -6.45 4.02
N ALA A 103 -5.48 -7.52 3.98
CA ALA A 103 -4.06 -7.52 3.65
C ALA A 103 -3.85 -8.06 2.24
N PHE A 104 -2.72 -7.73 1.64
CA PHE A 104 -2.27 -8.27 0.36
C PHE A 104 -0.75 -8.22 0.24
N ASN A 105 -0.18 -9.01 -0.67
CA ASN A 105 1.23 -8.93 -1.01
C ASN A 105 1.44 -7.99 -2.19
N LEU A 106 2.19 -6.92 -1.97
CA LEU A 106 2.56 -5.98 -3.02
C LEU A 106 3.70 -6.54 -3.87
N ASN A 107 3.53 -6.51 -5.20
CA ASN A 107 4.60 -6.78 -6.15
C ASN A 107 5.43 -5.50 -6.36
N LEU A 108 6.56 -5.40 -5.69
CA LEU A 108 7.41 -4.22 -5.78
C LEU A 108 7.93 -3.94 -7.20
N ASN A 109 8.02 -4.97 -8.06
CA ASN A 109 8.40 -4.78 -9.47
C ASN A 109 7.31 -4.06 -10.29
N SER A 110 6.09 -3.97 -9.77
CA SER A 110 4.99 -3.23 -10.37
C SER A 110 4.77 -1.87 -9.73
N VAL A 111 5.64 -1.44 -8.83
CA VAL A 111 5.61 -0.11 -8.20
C VAL A 111 6.73 0.72 -8.78
N LEU A 112 6.38 1.82 -9.42
CA LEU A 112 7.36 2.75 -10.00
C LEU A 112 7.99 3.59 -8.89
N PHE A 113 7.17 4.18 -8.03
CA PHE A 113 7.60 4.88 -6.81
C PHE A 113 6.43 5.04 -5.82
N THR A 114 6.77 5.43 -4.60
CA THR A 114 5.81 5.76 -3.55
C THR A 114 5.90 7.24 -3.20
N SER A 115 4.81 7.82 -2.72
CA SER A 115 4.77 9.21 -2.27
C SER A 115 3.81 9.38 -1.10
N ALA A 116 3.89 10.49 -0.39
CA ALA A 116 2.88 10.86 0.61
C ALA A 116 1.50 10.97 -0.06
N VAL A 117 0.45 10.64 0.67
CA VAL A 117 -0.94 10.73 0.19
C VAL A 117 -1.30 12.19 -0.14
N VAL A 118 -0.88 13.12 0.73
CA VAL A 118 -1.10 14.56 0.55
C VAL A 118 0.22 15.24 0.21
N GLY A 119 0.22 16.08 -0.83
CA GLY A 119 1.38 16.89 -1.22
C GLY A 119 2.54 16.14 -1.87
N GLY A 120 2.51 14.79 -1.92
CA GLY A 120 3.61 13.97 -2.42
C GLY A 120 3.84 14.00 -3.93
N LYS A 121 2.99 14.69 -4.69
CA LYS A 121 3.13 14.87 -6.14
C LYS A 121 2.89 16.33 -6.53
N PRO A 122 3.83 17.22 -6.23
CA PRO A 122 3.70 18.65 -6.54
C PRO A 122 3.68 18.89 -8.06
N ASN A 123 2.97 19.96 -8.45
CA ASN A 123 2.92 20.47 -9.81
C ASN A 123 3.83 21.70 -9.95
N GLY A 124 4.27 21.97 -11.17
CA GLY A 124 4.89 23.24 -11.52
C GLY A 124 6.41 23.31 -11.29
N GLY A 125 7.07 22.19 -11.25
CA GLY A 125 8.53 22.12 -11.17
C GLY A 125 9.05 21.05 -10.24
N LEU A 126 10.37 20.92 -10.16
CA LEU A 126 11.04 19.97 -9.30
C LEU A 126 11.13 20.51 -7.88
N THR A 127 10.71 19.70 -6.91
CA THR A 127 10.84 20.00 -5.48
C THR A 127 11.69 18.92 -4.79
N PRO A 128 12.47 19.30 -3.79
CA PRO A 128 13.20 18.32 -2.99
C PRO A 128 12.26 17.26 -2.40
N ILE A 129 12.67 16.02 -2.46
CA ILE A 129 11.96 14.93 -1.79
C ILE A 129 12.32 14.98 -0.31
N SER A 130 11.30 15.10 0.53
CA SER A 130 11.45 14.99 1.99
C SER A 130 11.08 13.59 2.44
N GLU A 131 11.71 13.16 3.53
CA GLU A 131 11.35 11.90 4.17
C GLU A 131 9.89 11.93 4.62
N HIS A 132 9.14 10.89 4.27
CA HIS A 132 7.75 10.75 4.69
C HIS A 132 7.66 9.93 5.96
N THR A 133 7.22 10.54 7.04
CA THR A 133 7.09 9.91 8.36
C THR A 133 5.69 9.36 8.64
N GLY A 134 4.75 9.51 7.70
CA GLY A 134 3.38 9.01 7.84
C GLY A 134 3.23 7.52 7.55
N ASN A 135 2.10 6.97 7.94
CA ASN A 135 1.74 5.56 7.74
C ASN A 135 0.92 5.31 6.47
N GLU A 136 0.59 6.37 5.73
CA GLU A 136 -0.23 6.30 4.52
C GLU A 136 0.61 6.67 3.30
N TRP A 137 0.59 5.78 2.32
CA TRP A 137 1.39 5.90 1.12
C TRP A 137 0.52 5.84 -0.12
N LYS A 138 0.82 6.69 -1.08
CA LYS A 138 0.28 6.62 -2.43
C LYS A 138 1.27 5.88 -3.32
N LEU A 139 0.81 4.79 -3.92
CA LEU A 139 1.60 4.01 -4.87
C LEU A 139 1.41 4.57 -6.28
N THR A 140 2.50 4.67 -7.03
CA THR A 140 2.46 4.86 -8.48
C THR A 140 2.85 3.55 -9.12
N LEU A 141 1.88 2.93 -9.80
CA LEU A 141 2.08 1.63 -10.43
C LEU A 141 2.71 1.81 -11.81
N LEU A 142 3.54 0.84 -12.17
CA LEU A 142 4.14 0.75 -13.50
C LEU A 142 3.09 0.22 -14.48
N ASP A 143 2.76 1.01 -15.48
CA ASP A 143 1.92 0.63 -16.61
C ASP A 143 2.79 0.27 -17.81
N ASN A 144 2.97 -1.03 -18.02
CA ASN A 144 3.78 -1.56 -19.12
C ASN A 144 3.09 -1.41 -20.49
N SER A 145 1.85 -0.97 -20.54
CA SER A 145 1.16 -0.67 -21.81
C SER A 145 1.48 0.72 -22.36
N ARG A 146 2.12 1.58 -21.55
CA ARG A 146 2.54 2.92 -21.95
C ARG A 146 3.80 2.86 -22.82
N ASN A 147 3.73 3.54 -23.97
CA ASN A 147 4.84 3.64 -24.91
C ASN A 147 5.61 4.96 -24.79
N PHE A 148 5.58 5.57 -23.59
CA PHE A 148 6.29 6.83 -23.34
C PHE A 148 7.81 6.60 -23.41
N THR A 149 8.48 7.40 -24.22
CA THR A 149 9.94 7.37 -24.36
C THR A 149 10.50 8.77 -24.41
N VAL A 150 11.68 8.95 -23.81
CA VAL A 150 12.50 10.17 -23.94
C VAL A 150 13.58 9.89 -24.99
N THR A 151 13.78 10.81 -25.90
CA THR A 151 14.70 10.65 -27.03
C THR A 151 16.16 10.77 -26.59
N GLU A 152 16.44 11.69 -25.68
CA GLU A 152 17.77 11.91 -25.14
C GLU A 152 18.13 10.83 -24.13
N LYS A 153 19.26 10.17 -24.34
CA LYS A 153 19.80 9.13 -23.44
C LYS A 153 20.83 9.66 -22.45
N ALA A 154 21.38 10.82 -22.76
CA ALA A 154 22.33 11.54 -21.91
C ALA A 154 22.23 13.02 -22.23
N ALA A 155 22.48 13.87 -21.26
CA ALA A 155 22.59 15.31 -21.42
C ALA A 155 23.58 15.83 -20.37
N ASP A 156 24.41 16.76 -20.79
CA ASP A 156 25.35 17.46 -19.92
C ASP A 156 24.86 18.88 -19.68
N GLY A 157 25.07 19.40 -18.48
CA GLY A 157 24.68 20.76 -18.10
C GLY A 157 25.31 21.17 -16.77
N CYS A 158 25.37 22.47 -16.54
CA CYS A 158 25.79 23.06 -15.28
C CYS A 158 24.56 23.50 -14.47
N PRO A 159 24.71 23.69 -13.15
CA PRO A 159 23.64 24.26 -12.34
C PRO A 159 23.19 25.62 -12.89
N GLY A 160 21.89 25.75 -13.21
CA GLY A 160 21.30 26.93 -13.81
C GLY A 160 21.03 26.81 -15.32
N ASP A 161 21.56 25.80 -15.99
CA ASP A 161 21.28 25.57 -17.40
C ASP A 161 19.84 25.04 -17.60
N THR A 162 19.29 25.33 -18.77
CA THR A 162 18.01 24.75 -19.19
C THR A 162 18.25 23.45 -19.94
N LEU A 163 17.70 22.36 -19.46
CA LEU A 163 17.70 21.09 -20.16
C LEU A 163 16.41 20.91 -20.94
N THR A 164 16.54 20.70 -22.26
CA THR A 164 15.42 20.36 -23.14
C THR A 164 15.42 18.86 -23.40
N LEU A 165 14.30 18.21 -23.12
CA LEU A 165 14.08 16.79 -23.39
C LEU A 165 12.92 16.63 -24.36
N HIS A 166 13.12 15.82 -25.39
CA HIS A 166 12.08 15.44 -26.32
C HIS A 166 11.50 14.08 -25.97
N TYR A 167 10.21 13.91 -26.17
CA TYR A 167 9.52 12.67 -25.82
C TYR A 167 8.51 12.27 -26.90
N ASN A 168 8.18 10.98 -26.91
CA ASN A 168 7.14 10.39 -27.74
C ASN A 168 6.20 9.53 -26.90
N GLY A 169 4.99 9.34 -27.39
CA GLY A 169 4.01 8.41 -26.81
C GLY A 169 3.41 8.87 -25.49
N ALA A 170 3.43 10.16 -25.19
CA ALA A 170 2.73 10.67 -24.01
C ALA A 170 1.22 10.58 -24.19
N THR A 171 0.52 10.06 -23.17
CA THR A 171 -0.94 10.10 -23.13
C THR A 171 -1.41 11.48 -22.71
N THR A 172 -2.37 12.05 -23.44
CA THR A 172 -2.96 13.35 -23.14
C THR A 172 -4.24 13.21 -22.33
N GLY A 173 -4.52 14.17 -21.47
CA GLY A 173 -5.76 14.20 -20.66
C GLY A 173 -5.64 15.06 -19.41
N ALA A 174 -6.76 15.36 -18.79
CA ALA A 174 -6.85 16.26 -17.64
C ALA A 174 -6.04 15.79 -16.41
N ASN A 175 -5.82 14.46 -16.29
CA ASN A 175 -5.09 13.84 -15.18
C ASN A 175 -3.76 13.22 -15.62
N GLU A 176 -3.32 13.50 -16.85
CA GLU A 176 -2.05 13.00 -17.36
C GLU A 176 -0.95 14.06 -17.15
N TYR A 177 0.21 13.59 -16.69
CA TYR A 177 1.34 14.47 -16.39
C TYR A 177 2.64 13.82 -16.81
N ILE A 178 3.56 14.64 -17.30
CA ILE A 178 4.97 14.26 -17.39
C ILE A 178 5.59 14.55 -16.03
N SER A 179 6.14 13.51 -15.41
CA SER A 179 6.81 13.61 -14.13
C SER A 179 8.30 13.34 -14.29
N VAL A 180 9.11 14.07 -13.57
CA VAL A 180 10.57 13.90 -13.53
C VAL A 180 10.99 13.53 -12.12
N ILE A 181 11.87 12.55 -12.01
CA ILE A 181 12.58 12.19 -10.79
C ILE A 181 14.06 12.41 -11.07
N LEU A 182 14.72 13.27 -10.31
CA LEU A 182 16.18 13.37 -10.29
C LEU A 182 16.71 12.51 -9.14
N ALA A 183 17.64 11.64 -9.47
CA ALA A 183 18.26 10.73 -8.52
C ALA A 183 19.78 10.79 -8.64
N ASP A 184 20.44 10.53 -7.55
CA ASP A 184 21.88 10.29 -7.46
C ASP A 184 22.16 8.87 -6.92
N ASN A 185 23.39 8.60 -6.53
CA ASN A 185 23.79 7.29 -5.98
C ASN A 185 23.12 6.96 -4.64
N SER A 186 22.56 7.95 -3.92
CA SER A 186 21.83 7.77 -2.67
C SER A 186 20.32 7.61 -2.87
N GLY A 187 19.80 7.79 -4.08
CA GLY A 187 18.41 7.62 -4.43
C GLY A 187 17.77 8.88 -5.01
N ALA A 188 16.44 8.91 -5.03
CA ALA A 188 15.67 10.02 -5.57
C ALA A 188 15.80 11.27 -4.69
N GLN A 189 16.17 12.40 -5.27
CA GLN A 189 16.42 13.66 -4.56
C GLN A 189 15.34 14.70 -4.84
N TYR A 190 14.82 14.76 -6.08
CA TYR A 190 13.81 15.71 -6.49
C TYR A 190 12.72 15.00 -7.30
N TYR A 191 11.51 15.48 -7.14
CA TYR A 191 10.35 15.05 -7.92
C TYR A 191 9.49 16.24 -8.32
N GLY A 192 8.88 16.18 -9.50
CA GLY A 192 7.85 17.13 -9.90
C GLY A 192 7.07 16.70 -11.13
N ARG A 193 5.85 17.19 -11.22
CA ARG A 193 5.05 17.17 -12.44
C ARG A 193 5.37 18.42 -13.24
N VAL A 194 6.18 18.25 -14.26
CA VAL A 194 6.77 19.39 -15.00
C VAL A 194 5.88 19.91 -16.14
N ALA A 195 5.04 19.03 -16.69
CA ALA A 195 4.14 19.41 -17.79
C ALA A 195 2.88 18.54 -17.81
N GLN A 196 1.81 19.06 -18.41
CA GLN A 196 0.71 18.26 -18.95
C GLN A 196 0.98 18.04 -20.44
N PRO A 197 1.02 16.79 -20.91
CA PRO A 197 1.24 16.55 -22.32
C PRO A 197 0.03 17.07 -23.12
N THR A 198 0.30 17.88 -24.13
CA THR A 198 -0.67 18.27 -25.12
C THR A 198 -0.61 17.30 -26.30
N ALA A 199 -1.67 17.22 -27.09
CA ALA A 199 -1.60 16.52 -28.37
C ALA A 199 -0.41 17.08 -29.18
N GLU A 200 0.40 16.17 -29.71
CA GLU A 200 1.60 16.55 -30.47
C GLU A 200 1.29 17.62 -31.49
N SER A 201 2.05 18.68 -31.46
CA SER A 201 2.10 19.70 -32.51
C SER A 201 3.23 19.37 -33.47
#